data_1d57edc71e8cd7a4eb22bcada54aee00
#
_entry.id   1d57edc71e8cd7a4eb22bcada54aee00
#
_cell.length_a   1.000
_cell.length_b   1.000
_cell.length_c   1.000
_cell.angle_alpha   90.00
_cell.angle_beta   90.00
_cell.angle_gamma   90.00
#
_symmetry.space_group_name_H-M   'P 1'
#
loop_
_entity.id
_entity.type
_entity.pdbx_description
1 polymer ?
#
loop_
_entity_poly.entity_id
_entity_poly.type
_entity_poly.pdbx_seq_one_letter_code
_entity_poly.pdbx_strand_id
1 'polypeptide(L)'
;LAWAVENDYAGIEAMSGIPGSVGATPVQNVGGYGQEVSQVITQVEFLDQETGELAIKPAAFFEFSYRDSALKHGLLGIIGWVEFRLLKLDGLSVPMASGQITQHVGAAYGSQLPLSQIRDSVLELRSSKGMVVKANDPDSVSCGSFFTNPVVSYSKSLEFPEEMQRWSMPDEDQVKLSAGWLIENAGIPK
;
A
#
# COMPACT_ATOMS: atom_id res chain seq x y z
N LEU A 1 -10.82 -7.27 -4.26
CA LEU A 1 -10.32 -7.44 -2.89
C LEU A 1 -11.42 -8.02 -1.99
N ALA A 2 -12.66 -7.47 -1.98
CA ALA A 2 -13.77 -8.04 -1.20
C ALA A 2 -13.93 -9.55 -1.43
N TRP A 3 -13.93 -10.00 -2.67
CA TRP A 3 -13.97 -11.41 -3.03
C TRP A 3 -12.86 -12.23 -2.35
N ALA A 4 -11.64 -11.71 -2.27
CA ALA A 4 -10.53 -12.41 -1.61
C ALA A 4 -10.81 -12.63 -0.12
N VAL A 5 -11.27 -11.58 0.58
CA VAL A 5 -11.65 -11.67 2.00
C VAL A 5 -12.81 -12.64 2.22
N GLU A 6 -13.85 -12.59 1.37
CA GLU A 6 -15.03 -13.47 1.44
C GLU A 6 -14.69 -14.96 1.16
N ASN A 7 -13.55 -15.21 0.50
CA ASN A 7 -13.06 -16.56 0.20
C ASN A 7 -11.81 -16.94 1.03
N ASP A 8 -11.56 -16.27 2.14
CA ASP A 8 -10.47 -16.54 3.10
C ASP A 8 -9.05 -16.42 2.51
N TYR A 9 -8.86 -15.52 1.56
CA TYR A 9 -7.54 -15.20 1.01
C TYR A 9 -6.95 -13.95 1.65
N ALA A 10 -5.84 -14.15 2.38
CA ALA A 10 -5.05 -13.13 3.06
C ALA A 10 -3.91 -12.57 2.19
N GLY A 11 -3.45 -11.36 2.51
CA GLY A 11 -2.26 -10.71 1.93
C GLY A 11 -2.54 -9.38 1.23
N ILE A 12 -3.82 -9.03 1.03
CA ILE A 12 -4.23 -7.75 0.41
C ILE A 12 -5.33 -7.03 1.20
N GLU A 13 -5.80 -7.58 2.30
CA GLU A 13 -6.93 -7.09 3.09
C GLU A 13 -6.75 -5.65 3.58
N ALA A 14 -5.53 -5.26 3.94
CA ALA A 14 -5.22 -3.90 4.41
C ALA A 14 -5.25 -2.84 3.29
N MET A 15 -5.35 -3.24 2.03
CA MET A 15 -5.52 -2.32 0.89
C MET A 15 -6.99 -2.06 0.54
N SER A 16 -7.94 -2.47 1.38
CA SER A 16 -9.38 -2.28 1.17
C SER A 16 -9.73 -0.82 0.97
N GLY A 17 -10.61 -0.55 0.00
CA GLY A 17 -11.08 0.80 -0.30
C GLY A 17 -10.08 1.71 -1.03
N ILE A 18 -8.89 1.23 -1.44
CA ILE A 18 -8.02 1.97 -2.36
C ILE A 18 -8.67 1.97 -3.74
N PRO A 19 -8.93 3.15 -4.34
CA PRO A 19 -9.54 3.23 -5.66
C PRO A 19 -8.57 2.82 -6.77
N GLY A 20 -9.09 2.30 -7.88
CA GLY A 20 -8.32 1.91 -9.05
C GLY A 20 -8.63 0.49 -9.52
N SER A 21 -8.02 0.09 -10.64
CA SER A 21 -8.12 -1.25 -11.19
C SER A 21 -6.97 -2.14 -10.74
N VAL A 22 -7.15 -3.46 -10.86
CA VAL A 22 -6.09 -4.43 -10.57
C VAL A 22 -4.86 -4.18 -11.46
N GLY A 23 -5.05 -3.94 -12.75
CA GLY A 23 -3.97 -3.66 -13.69
C GLY A 23 -3.19 -2.37 -13.40
N ALA A 24 -3.75 -1.43 -12.64
CA ALA A 24 -3.05 -0.22 -12.22
C ALA A 24 -2.17 -0.42 -10.96
N THR A 25 -2.36 -1.53 -10.23
CA THR A 25 -1.66 -1.74 -8.95
C THR A 25 -0.14 -1.87 -9.08
N PRO A 26 0.44 -2.47 -10.16
CA PRO A 26 1.89 -2.54 -10.32
C PRO A 26 2.56 -1.19 -10.59
N VAL A 27 1.84 -0.22 -11.17
CA VAL A 27 2.45 1.04 -11.65
C VAL A 27 3.22 1.77 -10.54
N GLN A 28 2.65 1.84 -9.35
CA GLN A 28 3.30 2.50 -8.21
C GLN A 28 3.41 1.58 -6.98
N ASN A 29 3.44 0.26 -7.18
CA ASN A 29 3.46 -0.67 -6.07
C ASN A 29 2.43 -0.29 -4.99
N VAL A 30 1.14 -0.36 -5.36
CA VAL A 30 0.04 0.08 -4.48
C VAL A 30 0.14 -0.60 -3.13
N GLY A 31 -0.06 0.18 -2.08
CA GLY A 31 -0.03 -0.36 -0.72
C GLY A 31 -0.66 0.57 0.30
N GLY A 32 -0.96 0.01 1.44
CA GLY A 32 -1.51 0.72 2.59
C GLY A 32 -1.44 -0.13 3.85
N TYR A 33 -1.32 0.53 4.98
CA TYR A 33 -1.32 -0.10 6.30
C TYR A 33 -0.33 -1.28 6.44
N GLY A 34 0.87 -1.14 5.83
CA GLY A 34 1.94 -2.15 5.92
C GLY A 34 1.88 -3.25 4.86
N GLN A 35 0.86 -3.28 3.99
CA GLN A 35 0.82 -4.18 2.84
C GLN A 35 1.12 -3.44 1.54
N GLU A 36 1.77 -4.12 0.61
CA GLU A 36 2.07 -3.65 -0.75
C GLU A 36 1.83 -4.79 -1.75
N VAL A 37 1.39 -4.44 -2.98
CA VAL A 37 1.09 -5.47 -3.99
C VAL A 37 2.31 -6.28 -4.41
N SER A 38 3.51 -5.71 -4.36
CA SER A 38 4.76 -6.41 -4.62
C SER A 38 5.01 -7.62 -3.72
N GLN A 39 4.41 -7.66 -2.52
CA GLN A 39 4.52 -8.78 -1.59
C GLN A 39 3.75 -10.02 -2.06
N VAL A 40 2.80 -9.83 -2.97
CA VAL A 40 1.88 -10.89 -3.43
C VAL A 40 1.85 -11.08 -4.94
N ILE A 41 2.34 -10.14 -5.74
CA ILE A 41 2.46 -10.29 -7.19
C ILE A 41 3.51 -11.37 -7.49
N THR A 42 3.16 -12.34 -8.33
CA THR A 42 4.08 -13.35 -8.84
C THR A 42 4.51 -13.06 -10.27
N GLN A 43 3.56 -12.70 -11.12
CA GLN A 43 3.80 -12.40 -12.53
C GLN A 43 2.72 -11.50 -13.10
N VAL A 44 3.03 -10.87 -14.22
CA VAL A 44 2.16 -9.93 -14.93
C VAL A 44 2.23 -10.21 -16.42
N GLU A 45 1.08 -10.25 -17.10
CA GLU A 45 1.05 -10.20 -18.55
C GLU A 45 1.29 -8.76 -19.00
N PHE A 46 2.33 -8.57 -19.78
CA PHE A 46 2.79 -7.25 -20.17
C PHE A 46 3.03 -7.19 -21.69
N LEU A 47 2.38 -6.23 -22.33
CA LEU A 47 2.67 -5.85 -23.72
C LEU A 47 3.67 -4.70 -23.70
N ASP A 48 4.90 -5.00 -24.09
CA ASP A 48 5.96 -4.00 -24.23
C ASP A 48 5.67 -3.08 -25.42
N GLN A 49 5.64 -1.78 -25.20
CA GLN A 49 5.30 -0.80 -26.23
C GLN A 49 6.43 -0.61 -27.26
N GLU A 50 7.68 -0.80 -26.87
CA GLU A 50 8.83 -0.60 -27.75
C GLU A 50 9.01 -1.77 -28.70
N THR A 51 8.88 -2.98 -28.18
CA THR A 51 9.10 -4.21 -28.94
C THR A 51 7.83 -4.78 -29.58
N GLY A 52 6.65 -4.42 -29.05
CA GLY A 52 5.37 -5.02 -29.41
C GLY A 52 5.20 -6.46 -28.88
N GLU A 53 6.11 -6.93 -28.03
CA GLU A 53 6.06 -8.28 -27.47
C GLU A 53 5.03 -8.37 -26.33
N LEU A 54 4.10 -9.32 -26.43
CA LEU A 54 3.23 -9.72 -25.32
C LEU A 54 3.86 -10.90 -24.59
N ALA A 55 4.23 -10.75 -23.33
CA ALA A 55 4.87 -11.80 -22.56
C ALA A 55 4.45 -11.77 -21.10
N ILE A 56 4.59 -12.91 -20.43
CA ILE A 56 4.41 -13.03 -18.98
C ILE A 56 5.77 -12.67 -18.33
N LYS A 57 5.80 -11.59 -17.56
CA LYS A 57 6.99 -11.11 -16.86
C LYS A 57 6.88 -11.41 -15.37
N PRO A 58 7.96 -11.89 -14.72
CA PRO A 58 7.97 -12.09 -13.27
C PRO A 58 7.92 -10.75 -12.53
N ALA A 59 7.46 -10.75 -11.27
CA ALA A 59 7.37 -9.55 -10.44
C ALA A 59 8.69 -8.75 -10.39
N ALA A 60 9.84 -9.44 -10.35
CA ALA A 60 11.17 -8.81 -10.32
C ALA A 60 11.49 -7.93 -11.54
N PHE A 61 10.84 -8.20 -12.70
CA PHE A 61 11.00 -7.40 -13.92
C PHE A 61 10.55 -5.94 -13.74
N PHE A 62 9.62 -5.69 -12.79
CA PHE A 62 9.04 -4.37 -12.54
C PHE A 62 9.81 -3.56 -11.49
N GLU A 63 10.87 -4.09 -10.89
CA GLU A 63 11.76 -3.39 -9.94
C GLU A 63 10.99 -2.64 -8.84
N PHE A 64 10.03 -3.31 -8.22
CA PHE A 64 9.16 -2.70 -7.21
C PHE A 64 9.95 -2.14 -6.02
N SER A 65 9.63 -0.91 -5.65
CA SER A 65 10.06 -0.30 -4.40
C SER A 65 8.91 0.50 -3.75
N TYR A 66 9.19 1.26 -2.71
CA TYR A 66 8.16 2.01 -2.00
C TYR A 66 7.47 3.05 -2.91
N ARG A 67 6.21 2.81 -3.28
CA ARG A 67 5.40 3.63 -4.19
C ARG A 67 6.05 3.84 -5.55
N ASP A 68 6.79 2.83 -6.02
CA ASP A 68 7.59 2.92 -7.24
C ASP A 68 7.70 1.59 -7.99
N SER A 69 7.98 1.69 -9.28
CA SER A 69 8.29 0.56 -10.16
C SER A 69 8.98 1.06 -11.44
N ALA A 70 9.57 0.16 -12.22
CA ALA A 70 10.13 0.46 -13.55
C ALA A 70 9.13 1.16 -14.50
N LEU A 71 7.81 0.91 -14.33
CA LEU A 71 6.76 1.58 -15.12
C LEU A 71 6.73 3.10 -14.91
N LYS A 72 7.19 3.61 -13.78
CA LYS A 72 7.32 5.05 -13.53
C LYS A 72 8.60 5.65 -14.10
N HIS A 73 9.56 4.81 -14.47
CA HIS A 73 10.90 5.20 -14.94
C HIS A 73 11.13 4.88 -16.42
N GLY A 74 10.07 4.80 -17.20
CA GLY A 74 10.16 4.71 -18.65
C GLY A 74 9.93 3.31 -19.23
N LEU A 75 9.62 2.29 -18.43
CA LEU A 75 9.09 1.03 -18.94
C LEU A 75 7.67 1.27 -19.45
N LEU A 76 7.52 1.40 -20.77
CA LEU A 76 6.24 1.69 -21.42
C LEU A 76 5.56 0.42 -21.88
N GLY A 77 4.26 0.27 -21.57
CA GLY A 77 3.49 -0.89 -22.03
C GLY A 77 2.09 -0.97 -21.44
N ILE A 78 1.43 -2.08 -21.72
CA ILE A 78 0.07 -2.36 -21.26
C ILE A 78 0.09 -3.60 -20.38
N ILE A 79 -0.52 -3.50 -19.20
CA ILE A 79 -0.74 -4.63 -18.31
C ILE A 79 -2.07 -5.29 -18.69
N GLY A 80 -2.01 -6.55 -19.12
CA GLY A 80 -3.18 -7.37 -19.46
C GLY A 80 -3.83 -7.93 -18.20
N TRP A 81 -3.06 -8.68 -17.42
CA TRP A 81 -3.50 -9.22 -16.12
C TRP A 81 -2.34 -9.26 -15.10
N VAL A 82 -2.71 -9.43 -13.84
CA VAL A 82 -1.77 -9.54 -12.71
C VAL A 82 -2.10 -10.79 -11.92
N GLU A 83 -1.13 -11.64 -11.67
CA GLU A 83 -1.26 -12.81 -10.81
C GLU A 83 -0.82 -12.49 -9.38
N PHE A 84 -1.69 -12.82 -8.42
CA PHE A 84 -1.43 -12.69 -6.99
C PHE A 84 -1.33 -14.05 -6.33
N ARG A 85 -0.29 -14.27 -5.53
CA ARG A 85 -0.20 -15.41 -4.62
C ARG A 85 -0.71 -14.98 -3.25
N LEU A 86 -1.95 -15.33 -2.96
CA LEU A 86 -2.60 -15.07 -1.68
C LEU A 86 -2.54 -16.29 -0.78
N LEU A 87 -2.64 -16.09 0.52
CA LEU A 87 -2.52 -17.14 1.53
C LEU A 87 -3.89 -17.54 2.07
N LYS A 88 -4.09 -18.84 2.35
CA LYS A 88 -5.21 -19.32 3.17
C LYS A 88 -4.73 -19.57 4.59
N LEU A 89 -5.23 -18.77 5.52
CA LEU A 89 -4.83 -18.76 6.92
C LEU A 89 -6.05 -18.91 7.84
N ASP A 90 -6.96 -19.83 7.46
CA ASP A 90 -8.18 -20.15 8.21
C ASP A 90 -9.01 -18.89 8.56
N GLY A 91 -9.17 -17.98 7.61
CA GLY A 91 -9.91 -16.72 7.77
C GLY A 91 -9.16 -15.63 8.53
N LEU A 92 -7.89 -15.86 8.87
CA LEU A 92 -7.04 -14.88 9.53
C LEU A 92 -6.18 -14.10 8.52
N SER A 93 -5.85 -12.87 8.90
CA SER A 93 -4.93 -12.00 8.17
C SER A 93 -3.48 -12.49 8.26
N VAL A 94 -2.60 -11.95 7.41
CA VAL A 94 -1.17 -11.95 7.74
C VAL A 94 -0.92 -11.12 9.01
N PRO A 95 0.23 -11.28 9.71
CA PRO A 95 0.57 -10.46 10.87
C PRO A 95 0.49 -8.96 10.54
N MET A 96 -0.30 -8.21 11.30
CA MET A 96 -0.58 -6.80 11.03
C MET A 96 0.62 -5.90 11.33
N ALA A 97 1.21 -5.34 10.28
CA ALA A 97 2.33 -4.41 10.33
C ALA A 97 1.88 -2.93 10.36
N SER A 98 0.68 -2.64 10.86
CA SER A 98 0.14 -1.29 10.96
C SER A 98 -0.32 -0.95 12.37
N GLY A 99 0.39 -0.01 13.01
CA GLY A 99 -0.01 0.51 14.32
C GLY A 99 -1.39 1.18 14.30
N GLN A 100 -1.80 1.78 13.19
CA GLN A 100 -3.13 2.40 13.07
C GLN A 100 -4.26 1.36 13.11
N ILE A 101 -4.11 0.24 12.39
CA ILE A 101 -5.12 -0.83 12.42
C ILE A 101 -5.14 -1.49 13.79
N THR A 102 -3.99 -1.90 14.33
CA THR A 102 -3.93 -2.61 15.61
C THR A 102 -4.45 -1.76 16.76
N GLN A 103 -4.15 -0.47 16.77
CA GLN A 103 -4.71 0.48 17.73
C GLN A 103 -6.24 0.61 17.59
N HIS A 104 -6.73 0.71 16.36
CA HIS A 104 -8.17 0.84 16.08
C HIS A 104 -8.98 -0.37 16.58
N VAL A 105 -8.43 -1.57 16.44
CA VAL A 105 -9.09 -2.83 16.87
C VAL A 105 -8.71 -3.28 18.29
N GLY A 106 -7.84 -2.55 18.99
CA GLY A 106 -7.38 -2.91 20.34
C GLY A 106 -6.48 -4.14 20.38
N ALA A 107 -5.72 -4.42 19.32
CA ALA A 107 -4.82 -5.58 19.21
C ALA A 107 -3.35 -5.18 19.31
N ALA A 108 -2.47 -6.13 19.60
CA ALA A 108 -1.03 -5.94 19.60
C ALA A 108 -0.48 -5.87 18.16
N TYR A 109 0.61 -5.14 17.96
CA TYR A 109 1.36 -5.16 16.70
C TYR A 109 1.81 -6.59 16.36
N GLY A 110 1.66 -7.00 15.12
CA GLY A 110 1.97 -8.35 14.67
C GLY A 110 0.86 -9.39 14.90
N SER A 111 -0.28 -9.00 15.48
CA SER A 111 -1.41 -9.92 15.65
C SER A 111 -2.00 -10.32 14.29
N GLN A 112 -2.46 -11.56 14.21
CA GLN A 112 -3.35 -12.03 13.15
C GLN A 112 -4.80 -11.89 13.61
N LEU A 113 -5.64 -11.32 12.75
CA LEU A 113 -7.04 -11.00 13.07
C LEU A 113 -7.95 -11.52 11.96
N PRO A 114 -9.24 -11.71 12.19
CA PRO A 114 -10.18 -12.07 11.14
C PRO A 114 -10.09 -11.13 9.94
N LEU A 115 -10.03 -11.67 8.74
CA LEU A 115 -9.92 -10.90 7.49
C LEU A 115 -11.01 -9.85 7.34
N SER A 116 -12.25 -10.20 7.69
CA SER A 116 -13.39 -9.28 7.68
C SER A 116 -13.17 -8.11 8.64
N GLN A 117 -12.68 -8.38 9.87
CA GLN A 117 -12.39 -7.33 10.85
C GLN A 117 -11.34 -6.35 10.35
N ILE A 118 -10.27 -6.84 9.72
CA ILE A 118 -9.24 -5.97 9.13
C ILE A 118 -9.83 -5.12 8.01
N ARG A 119 -10.57 -5.75 7.10
CA ARG A 119 -11.22 -5.05 5.99
C ARG A 119 -12.14 -3.94 6.47
N ASP A 120 -12.99 -4.23 7.45
CA ASP A 120 -13.95 -3.27 7.98
C ASP A 120 -13.24 -2.11 8.69
N SER A 121 -12.24 -2.40 9.53
CA SER A 121 -11.40 -1.40 10.19
C SER A 121 -10.68 -0.48 9.20
N VAL A 122 -10.13 -1.05 8.12
CA VAL A 122 -9.49 -0.25 7.05
C VAL A 122 -10.50 0.65 6.36
N LEU A 123 -11.69 0.14 6.04
CA LEU A 123 -12.76 0.93 5.41
C LEU A 123 -13.26 2.05 6.33
N GLU A 124 -13.39 1.81 7.64
CA GLU A 124 -13.73 2.83 8.63
C GLU A 124 -12.66 3.92 8.72
N LEU A 125 -11.39 3.53 8.90
CA LEU A 125 -10.25 4.45 8.96
C LEU A 125 -10.11 5.28 7.69
N ARG A 126 -10.33 4.68 6.52
CA ARG A 126 -10.29 5.39 5.25
C ARG A 126 -11.51 6.29 5.05
N SER A 127 -12.70 5.84 5.45
CA SER A 127 -13.94 6.63 5.37
C SER A 127 -13.87 7.87 6.25
N SER A 128 -13.31 7.78 7.45
CA SER A 128 -13.14 8.93 8.35
C SER A 128 -12.22 10.02 7.80
N LYS A 129 -11.42 9.69 6.75
CA LYS A 129 -10.51 10.59 6.05
C LYS A 129 -10.98 10.95 4.64
N GLY A 130 -12.24 10.67 4.28
CA GLY A 130 -12.78 10.92 2.93
C GLY A 130 -12.15 10.06 1.83
N MET A 131 -11.51 8.93 2.17
CA MET A 131 -10.72 8.10 1.24
C MET A 131 -11.48 6.87 0.71
N VAL A 132 -12.79 6.80 0.94
CA VAL A 132 -13.68 5.78 0.37
C VAL A 132 -14.82 6.51 -0.32
N VAL A 133 -14.91 6.36 -1.63
CA VAL A 133 -15.91 7.06 -2.45
C VAL A 133 -17.32 6.69 -2.01
N LYS A 134 -18.14 7.70 -1.69
CA LYS A 134 -19.55 7.59 -1.34
C LYS A 134 -20.36 8.55 -2.19
N ALA A 135 -21.40 8.04 -2.86
CA ALA A 135 -22.17 8.80 -3.83
C ALA A 135 -22.78 10.12 -3.29
N ASN A 136 -23.10 10.16 -2.00
CA ASN A 136 -23.77 11.29 -1.34
C ASN A 136 -22.83 12.11 -0.45
N ASP A 137 -21.52 11.93 -0.55
CA ASP A 137 -20.51 12.61 0.27
C ASP A 137 -19.47 13.26 -0.68
N PRO A 138 -19.57 14.58 -0.92
CA PRO A 138 -18.65 15.29 -1.81
C PRO A 138 -17.20 15.28 -1.32
N ASP A 139 -16.97 15.10 -0.03
CA ASP A 139 -15.63 15.08 0.57
C ASP A 139 -14.98 13.68 0.51
N SER A 140 -15.70 12.67 -0.01
CA SER A 140 -15.22 11.29 -0.11
C SER A 140 -14.38 10.98 -1.35
N VAL A 141 -13.96 11.98 -2.12
CA VAL A 141 -13.25 11.82 -3.40
C VAL A 141 -11.71 11.80 -3.26
N SER A 142 -11.19 11.64 -2.05
CA SER A 142 -9.76 11.52 -1.80
C SER A 142 -9.25 10.09 -2.06
N CYS A 143 -8.14 9.95 -2.78
CA CYS A 143 -7.46 8.65 -2.95
C CYS A 143 -6.31 8.43 -1.95
N GLY A 144 -6.14 9.31 -0.97
CA GLY A 144 -5.10 9.22 0.06
C GLY A 144 -4.16 10.41 0.08
N SER A 145 -3.03 10.24 0.72
CA SER A 145 -2.03 11.31 0.86
C SER A 145 -1.51 11.76 -0.51
N PHE A 146 -1.44 13.07 -0.72
CA PHE A 146 -0.88 13.66 -1.94
C PHE A 146 0.64 13.43 -2.02
N PHE A 147 1.34 13.65 -0.92
CA PHE A 147 2.79 13.41 -0.84
C PHE A 147 3.08 11.98 -0.37
N THR A 148 4.08 11.35 -0.99
CA THR A 148 4.67 10.13 -0.46
C THR A 148 5.55 10.45 0.75
N ASN A 149 5.71 9.49 1.65
CA ASN A 149 6.62 9.60 2.76
C ASN A 149 8.06 9.66 2.24
N PRO A 150 8.87 10.68 2.56
CA PRO A 150 10.25 10.75 2.10
C PRO A 150 11.10 9.65 2.74
N VAL A 151 11.96 9.05 1.94
CA VAL A 151 13.00 8.11 2.38
C VAL A 151 14.32 8.88 2.46
N VAL A 152 14.96 8.83 3.61
CA VAL A 152 16.22 9.54 3.88
C VAL A 152 17.24 8.59 4.51
N SER A 153 18.52 8.96 4.56
CA SER A 153 19.51 8.20 5.32
C SER A 153 19.17 8.19 6.81
N TYR A 154 19.58 7.11 7.51
CA TYR A 154 19.39 7.03 8.96
C TYR A 154 19.98 8.25 9.68
N SER A 155 21.19 8.67 9.29
CA SER A 155 21.84 9.88 9.85
C SER A 155 21.00 11.13 9.67
N LYS A 156 20.40 11.34 8.50
CA LYS A 156 19.50 12.45 8.23
C LYS A 156 18.23 12.40 9.08
N SER A 157 17.72 11.20 9.34
CA SER A 157 16.51 11.04 10.15
C SER A 157 16.68 11.51 11.60
N LEU A 158 17.91 11.51 12.13
CA LEU A 158 18.22 11.96 13.49
C LEU A 158 18.14 13.48 13.67
N GLU A 159 18.09 14.25 12.58
CA GLU A 159 17.90 15.71 12.64
C GLU A 159 16.44 16.11 12.97
N PHE A 160 15.52 15.15 12.92
CA PHE A 160 14.11 15.38 13.21
C PHE A 160 13.75 14.94 14.64
N PRO A 161 12.71 15.55 15.26
CA PRO A 161 12.27 15.22 16.61
C PRO A 161 11.92 13.73 16.77
N GLU A 162 12.10 13.18 17.97
CA GLU A 162 11.82 11.76 18.26
C GLU A 162 10.33 11.41 18.10
N GLU A 163 9.44 12.36 18.32
CA GLU A 163 7.99 12.19 18.19
C GLU A 163 7.54 11.95 16.74
N MET A 164 8.38 12.32 15.75
CA MET A 164 8.07 12.06 14.35
C MET A 164 8.01 10.57 14.07
N GLN A 165 6.91 10.12 13.50
CA GLN A 165 6.73 8.74 13.10
C GLN A 165 7.72 8.35 12.00
N ARG A 166 8.43 7.25 12.22
CA ARG A 166 9.46 6.69 11.34
C ARG A 166 9.17 5.22 11.06
N TRP A 167 9.59 4.75 9.89
CA TRP A 167 9.52 3.34 9.53
C TRP A 167 10.85 2.90 8.95
N SER A 168 11.34 1.75 9.40
CA SER A 168 12.51 1.09 8.82
C SER A 168 12.26 0.71 7.37
N MET A 169 13.31 0.75 6.56
CA MET A 169 13.31 0.30 5.18
C MET A 169 14.09 -1.03 5.08
N PRO A 170 13.93 -1.80 3.98
CA PRO A 170 14.76 -2.98 3.74
C PRO A 170 16.27 -2.70 3.74
N ASP A 171 16.66 -1.53 3.27
CA ASP A 171 18.01 -0.98 3.43
C ASP A 171 18.12 -0.36 4.83
N GLU A 172 18.97 -0.94 5.68
CA GLU A 172 19.14 -0.52 7.08
C GLU A 172 19.67 0.91 7.22
N ASP A 173 20.35 1.42 6.20
CA ASP A 173 20.84 2.81 6.16
C ASP A 173 19.73 3.82 5.81
N GLN A 174 18.52 3.36 5.54
CA GLN A 174 17.39 4.20 5.14
C GLN A 174 16.24 4.16 6.12
N VAL A 175 15.57 5.30 6.25
CA VAL A 175 14.38 5.48 7.10
C VAL A 175 13.33 6.27 6.31
N LYS A 176 12.10 5.81 6.38
CA LYS A 176 10.95 6.51 5.82
C LYS A 176 10.34 7.41 6.90
N LEU A 177 10.17 8.70 6.60
CA LEU A 177 9.63 9.72 7.51
C LEU A 177 8.17 10.01 7.18
N SER A 178 7.39 10.44 8.18
CA SER A 178 5.99 10.84 7.98
C SER A 178 5.88 12.17 7.24
N ALA A 179 5.46 12.16 5.97
CA ALA A 179 5.14 13.37 5.22
C ALA A 179 4.00 14.16 5.87
N GLY A 180 2.99 13.47 6.43
CA GLY A 180 1.89 14.11 7.15
C GLY A 180 2.41 14.90 8.34
N TRP A 181 3.27 14.32 9.18
CA TRP A 181 3.87 15.00 10.31
C TRP A 181 4.70 16.22 9.88
N LEU A 182 5.49 16.06 8.81
CA LEU A 182 6.29 17.19 8.26
C LEU A 182 5.41 18.35 7.83
N ILE A 183 4.31 18.08 7.14
CA ILE A 183 3.38 19.12 6.68
C ILE A 183 2.68 19.79 7.87
N GLU A 184 2.20 19.01 8.83
CA GLU A 184 1.52 19.54 10.03
C GLU A 184 2.43 20.42 10.88
N ASN A 185 3.74 20.14 10.92
CA ASN A 185 4.73 20.87 11.70
C ASN A 185 5.52 21.92 10.90
N ALA A 186 5.23 22.09 9.60
CA ALA A 186 5.86 23.10 8.76
C ALA A 186 5.31 24.52 8.97
N GLY A 187 4.36 24.72 9.89
CA GLY A 187 3.72 26.01 10.14
C GLY A 187 2.76 26.46 9.03
N ILE A 188 2.35 25.56 8.15
CA ILE A 188 1.36 25.83 7.10
C ILE A 188 -0.04 25.71 7.73
N PRO A 189 -0.90 26.74 7.64
CA PRO A 189 -2.26 26.65 8.17
C PRO A 189 -3.06 25.60 7.40
N LYS A 190 -3.94 24.90 8.14
CA LYS A 190 -4.90 23.92 7.56
C LYS A 190 -6.06 24.65 6.87
#